data_bb77ad902ecb5c2f3a5cbf83ccbb13e2
#
_entry.id   bb77ad902ecb5c2f3a5cbf83ccbb13e2
#
_cell.length_a   1.000
_cell.length_b   1.000
_cell.length_c   1.000
_cell.angle_alpha   90.00
_cell.angle_beta   90.00
_cell.angle_gamma   90.00
#
_symmetry.space_group_name_H-M   'P 1'
#
loop_
_entity.id
_entity.type
_entity.pdbx_description
1 polymer ?
#
loop_
_entity_poly.entity_id
_entity_poly.type
_entity_poly.pdbx_seq_one_letter_code
_entity_poly.pdbx_strand_id
1 'polypeptide(L)'
;VTTCSRCARDSIVHQVYSGQHLCGNHLVESIHKRVSKTLRRQLPLPKNSLETLGRPYRVLVAVSGGKDSALMLYLLHRILGKRRDVEIIAGVVDEGIEGYRAPSVDCAQSICDDLNIRLERVSYPDLSFPMMDDLVSSLPQVGESNEEVNGMMPCSFCGVFRRQGLNALAE
;
A
#
# COMPACT_ATOMS: atom_id res chain seq x y z
N VAL A 1 -17.30 -19.02 25.98
CA VAL A 1 -17.10 -17.85 25.13
C VAL A 1 -16.61 -16.72 26.01
N THR A 2 -15.46 -16.11 25.66
CA THR A 2 -14.89 -15.01 26.47
C THR A 2 -15.54 -13.70 26.08
N THR A 3 -15.94 -12.88 27.03
CA THR A 3 -16.53 -11.56 26.78
C THR A 3 -15.44 -10.53 26.42
N CYS A 4 -15.84 -9.53 25.65
CA CYS A 4 -14.97 -8.41 25.30
C CYS A 4 -14.59 -7.59 26.53
N SER A 5 -13.31 -7.26 26.69
CA SER A 5 -12.80 -6.45 27.83
C SER A 5 -13.36 -5.02 27.89
N ARG A 6 -14.08 -4.58 26.84
CA ARG A 6 -14.64 -3.20 26.74
C ARG A 6 -16.16 -3.14 26.68
N CYS A 7 -16.83 -4.29 26.47
CA CYS A 7 -18.30 -4.39 26.46
C CYS A 7 -18.75 -5.83 26.69
N ALA A 8 -20.08 -6.04 26.79
CA ALA A 8 -20.66 -7.35 27.06
C ALA A 8 -20.78 -8.28 25.85
N ARG A 9 -20.28 -7.89 24.65
CA ARG A 9 -20.32 -8.74 23.44
C ARG A 9 -19.25 -9.81 23.48
N ASP A 10 -19.47 -10.90 22.76
CA ASP A 10 -18.48 -11.96 22.60
C ASP A 10 -17.21 -11.43 21.96
N SER A 11 -16.08 -11.88 22.48
CA SER A 11 -14.78 -11.55 21.89
C SER A 11 -14.49 -12.44 20.68
N ILE A 12 -13.85 -11.87 19.66
CA ILE A 12 -13.41 -12.59 18.46
C ILE A 12 -11.88 -12.75 18.41
N VAL A 13 -11.16 -12.03 19.26
CA VAL A 13 -9.69 -12.06 19.31
C VAL A 13 -9.17 -11.83 20.73
N HIS A 14 -8.09 -12.52 21.07
CA HIS A 14 -7.26 -12.22 22.24
C HIS A 14 -5.98 -11.53 21.79
N GLN A 15 -5.78 -10.29 22.20
CA GLN A 15 -4.55 -9.52 21.92
C GLN A 15 -3.51 -9.83 23.01
N VAL A 16 -2.63 -10.78 22.75
CA VAL A 16 -1.63 -11.28 23.72
C VAL A 16 -0.78 -10.15 24.33
N TYR A 17 -0.35 -9.19 23.51
CA TYR A 17 0.50 -8.07 23.96
C TYR A 17 -0.20 -7.09 24.94
N SER A 18 -1.52 -7.07 24.99
CA SER A 18 -2.29 -6.19 25.88
C SER A 18 -3.16 -6.97 26.87
N GLY A 19 -3.23 -8.30 26.75
CA GLY A 19 -4.11 -9.17 27.51
C GLY A 19 -5.61 -8.95 27.29
N GLN A 20 -6.00 -8.11 26.30
CA GLN A 20 -7.39 -7.76 26.06
C GLN A 20 -8.09 -8.77 25.15
N HIS A 21 -9.31 -9.13 25.51
CA HIS A 21 -10.24 -9.82 24.61
C HIS A 21 -11.12 -8.77 23.93
N LEU A 22 -11.19 -8.75 22.60
CA LEU A 22 -11.93 -7.74 21.86
C LEU A 22 -12.99 -8.34 20.95
N CYS A 23 -14.19 -7.74 20.95
CA CYS A 23 -15.18 -7.96 19.91
C CYS A 23 -14.78 -7.24 18.61
N GLY A 24 -15.45 -7.54 17.49
CA GLY A 24 -15.13 -6.96 16.18
C GLY A 24 -15.07 -5.43 16.19
N ASN A 25 -16.04 -4.77 16.80
CA ASN A 25 -16.07 -3.30 16.84
C ASN A 25 -14.89 -2.71 17.62
N HIS A 26 -14.56 -3.29 18.78
CA HIS A 26 -13.44 -2.79 19.59
C HIS A 26 -12.07 -3.17 18.99
N LEU A 27 -11.99 -4.25 18.23
CA LEU A 27 -10.80 -4.57 17.43
C LEU A 27 -10.56 -3.50 16.37
N VAL A 28 -11.58 -3.19 15.56
CA VAL A 28 -11.51 -2.14 14.51
C VAL A 28 -11.14 -0.79 15.13
N GLU A 29 -11.76 -0.40 16.24
CA GLU A 29 -11.43 0.84 16.95
C GLU A 29 -9.98 0.85 17.44
N SER A 30 -9.50 -0.26 18.00
CA SER A 30 -8.12 -0.41 18.47
C SER A 30 -7.11 -0.24 17.32
N ILE A 31 -7.37 -0.89 16.18
CA ILE A 31 -6.53 -0.77 14.97
C ILE A 31 -6.53 0.68 14.49
N HIS A 32 -7.72 1.29 14.34
CA HIS A 32 -7.84 2.67 13.90
C HIS A 32 -7.06 3.66 14.80
N LYS A 33 -7.17 3.52 16.12
CA LYS A 33 -6.42 4.36 17.09
C LYS A 33 -4.91 4.18 16.94
N ARG A 34 -4.43 2.94 16.76
CA ARG A 34 -3.00 2.64 16.60
C ARG A 34 -2.46 3.22 15.30
N VAL A 35 -3.14 3.00 14.18
CA VAL A 35 -2.75 3.55 12.88
C VAL A 35 -2.76 5.07 12.91
N SER A 36 -3.80 5.70 13.47
CA SER A 36 -3.87 7.16 13.61
C SER A 36 -2.73 7.74 14.45
N LYS A 37 -2.34 7.04 15.53
CA LYS A 37 -1.20 7.46 16.38
C LYS A 37 0.12 7.35 15.62
N THR A 38 0.34 6.25 14.91
CA THR A 38 1.56 6.02 14.12
C THR A 38 1.67 7.03 12.98
N LEU A 39 0.56 7.25 12.26
CA LEU A 39 0.50 8.20 11.15
C LEU A 39 0.89 9.62 11.59
N ARG A 40 0.30 10.12 12.68
CA ARG A 40 0.63 11.45 13.21
C ARG A 40 2.10 11.61 13.61
N ARG A 41 2.76 10.52 14.02
CA ARG A 41 4.16 10.53 14.43
C ARG A 41 5.12 10.42 13.25
N GLN A 42 4.76 9.60 12.25
CA GLN A 42 5.66 9.27 11.14
C GLN A 42 5.41 10.08 9.88
N LEU A 43 4.20 10.58 9.69
CA LEU A 43 3.81 11.39 8.54
C LEU A 43 3.29 12.75 9.03
N PRO A 44 4.19 13.71 9.27
CA PRO A 44 3.81 15.07 9.66
C PRO A 44 3.21 15.79 8.45
N LEU A 45 1.92 15.63 8.24
CA LEU A 45 1.21 16.35 7.17
C LEU A 45 1.16 17.84 7.45
N PRO A 46 1.43 18.69 6.45
CA PRO A 46 1.33 20.14 6.62
C PRO A 46 -0.10 20.54 7.04
N LYS A 47 -0.20 21.54 7.87
CA LYS A 47 -1.47 22.16 8.20
C LYS A 47 -1.77 23.24 7.17
N ASN A 48 -3.04 23.34 6.77
CA ASN A 48 -3.51 24.38 5.84
C ASN A 48 -2.79 24.38 4.49
N SER A 49 -2.57 23.20 3.89
CA SER A 49 -1.90 23.08 2.59
C SER A 49 -2.61 23.85 1.47
N LEU A 50 -3.94 24.02 1.55
CA LEU A 50 -4.70 24.85 0.62
C LEU A 50 -4.26 26.32 0.66
N GLU A 51 -3.95 26.86 1.83
CA GLU A 51 -3.47 28.23 1.99
C GLU A 51 -2.00 28.40 1.61
N THR A 52 -1.18 27.39 1.94
CA THR A 52 0.29 27.46 1.75
C THR A 52 0.74 27.02 0.37
N LEU A 53 0.05 26.04 -0.22
CA LEU A 53 0.42 25.41 -1.50
C LEU A 53 -0.59 25.71 -2.63
N GLY A 54 -1.73 26.35 -2.31
CA GLY A 54 -2.83 26.55 -3.26
C GLY A 54 -3.54 25.25 -3.71
N ARG A 55 -3.16 24.11 -3.14
CA ARG A 55 -3.72 22.78 -3.46
C ARG A 55 -3.69 21.86 -2.24
N PRO A 56 -4.51 20.79 -2.22
CA PRO A 56 -4.40 19.75 -1.21
C PRO A 56 -3.00 19.10 -1.20
N TYR A 57 -2.54 18.71 -0.03
CA TYR A 57 -1.35 17.87 0.09
C TYR A 57 -1.68 16.45 -0.39
N ARG A 58 -0.95 15.96 -1.37
CA ARG A 58 -1.17 14.63 -1.94
C ARG A 58 -0.44 13.56 -1.16
N VAL A 59 -1.16 12.49 -0.85
CA VAL A 59 -0.63 11.28 -0.20
C VAL A 59 -0.83 10.11 -1.14
N LEU A 60 0.28 9.63 -1.72
CA LEU A 60 0.27 8.41 -2.53
C LEU A 60 0.27 7.19 -1.61
N VAL A 61 -0.69 6.30 -1.80
CA VAL A 61 -0.79 5.01 -1.10
C VAL A 61 -0.52 3.89 -2.08
N ALA A 62 0.60 3.20 -1.91
CA ALA A 62 0.94 2.06 -2.76
C ALA A 62 -0.03 0.88 -2.49
N VAL A 63 -0.67 0.38 -3.53
CA VAL A 63 -1.60 -0.75 -3.46
C VAL A 63 -1.11 -1.88 -4.36
N SER A 64 -1.10 -3.10 -3.82
CA SER A 64 -0.66 -4.29 -4.54
C SER A 64 -1.81 -5.18 -5.01
N GLY A 65 -3.06 -4.82 -4.69
CA GLY A 65 -4.23 -5.68 -4.86
C GLY A 65 -4.41 -6.73 -3.75
N GLY A 66 -3.45 -6.84 -2.81
CA GLY A 66 -3.55 -7.75 -1.67
C GLY A 66 -4.29 -7.14 -0.48
N LYS A 67 -4.80 -8.00 0.41
CA LYS A 67 -5.62 -7.62 1.59
C LYS A 67 -4.98 -6.57 2.50
N ASP A 68 -3.66 -6.62 2.68
CA ASP A 68 -2.96 -5.74 3.63
C ASP A 68 -2.86 -4.31 3.08
N SER A 69 -2.56 -4.15 1.77
CA SER A 69 -2.57 -2.84 1.11
C SER A 69 -3.97 -2.26 0.98
N ALA A 70 -4.98 -3.10 0.74
CA ALA A 70 -6.37 -2.71 0.72
C ALA A 70 -6.84 -2.20 2.09
N LEU A 71 -6.49 -2.92 3.17
CA LEU A 71 -6.79 -2.47 4.54
C LEU A 71 -6.09 -1.15 4.88
N MET A 72 -4.84 -0.99 4.45
CA MET A 72 -4.11 0.26 4.67
C MET A 72 -4.78 1.43 3.94
N LEU A 73 -5.14 1.27 2.67
CA LEU A 73 -5.86 2.29 1.90
C LEU A 73 -7.18 2.68 2.58
N TYR A 74 -7.97 1.69 2.99
CA TYR A 74 -9.23 1.91 3.71
C TYR A 74 -9.03 2.69 5.02
N LEU A 75 -8.03 2.32 5.83
CA LEU A 75 -7.76 3.00 7.09
C LEU A 75 -7.28 4.44 6.87
N LEU A 76 -6.40 4.68 5.91
CA LEU A 76 -5.94 6.02 5.55
C LEU A 76 -7.09 6.88 5.04
N HIS A 77 -7.96 6.32 4.18
CA HIS A 77 -9.18 7.01 3.74
C HIS A 77 -10.08 7.40 4.92
N ARG A 78 -10.31 6.51 5.88
CA ARG A 78 -11.11 6.82 7.08
C ARG A 78 -10.48 7.87 8.00
N ILE A 79 -9.15 7.93 8.06
CA ILE A 79 -8.41 8.84 8.93
C ILE A 79 -8.24 10.23 8.29
N LEU A 80 -7.85 10.26 7.02
CA LEU A 80 -7.48 11.48 6.30
C LEU A 80 -8.56 12.01 5.37
N GLY A 81 -9.46 11.17 4.86
CA GLY A 81 -10.44 11.52 3.84
C GLY A 81 -11.47 12.60 4.27
N LYS A 82 -11.54 12.91 5.58
CA LYS A 82 -12.35 14.04 6.08
C LYS A 82 -11.61 15.39 6.00
N ARG A 83 -10.31 15.38 5.72
CA ARG A 83 -9.50 16.58 5.60
C ARG A 83 -9.62 17.13 4.18
N ARG A 84 -10.04 18.39 4.05
CA ARG A 84 -10.13 19.07 2.75
C ARG A 84 -8.76 19.48 2.19
N ASP A 85 -7.77 19.57 3.06
CA ASP A 85 -6.39 19.93 2.74
C ASP A 85 -5.49 18.72 2.43
N VAL A 86 -6.07 17.51 2.32
CA VAL A 86 -5.36 16.27 1.95
C VAL A 86 -6.13 15.54 0.87
N GLU A 87 -5.44 15.13 -0.18
CA GLU A 87 -5.92 14.26 -1.25
C GLU A 87 -5.20 12.92 -1.16
N ILE A 88 -5.96 11.82 -1.12
CA ILE A 88 -5.40 10.46 -1.17
C ILE A 88 -5.47 9.97 -2.60
N ILE A 89 -4.35 9.47 -3.09
CA ILE A 89 -4.21 8.83 -4.41
C ILE A 89 -3.66 7.43 -4.17
N ALA A 90 -4.26 6.43 -4.78
CA ALA A 90 -3.72 5.08 -4.79
C ALA A 90 -2.74 4.93 -5.97
N GLY A 91 -1.63 4.23 -5.75
CA GLY A 91 -0.65 3.95 -6.80
C GLY A 91 -0.38 2.46 -6.93
N VAL A 92 -0.38 1.96 -8.16
CA VAL A 92 -0.06 0.58 -8.47
C VAL A 92 1.04 0.52 -9.52
N VAL A 93 2.03 -0.35 -9.30
CA VAL A 93 3.10 -0.63 -10.26
C VAL A 93 2.82 -1.98 -10.90
N ASP A 94 2.80 -2.01 -12.22
CA ASP A 94 2.61 -3.23 -13.02
C ASP A 94 3.98 -3.81 -13.40
N GLU A 95 4.32 -4.93 -12.79
CA GLU A 95 5.60 -5.60 -12.98
C GLU A 95 5.61 -6.52 -14.22
N GLY A 96 4.47 -6.77 -14.86
CA GLY A 96 4.35 -7.66 -16.02
C GLY A 96 4.59 -9.13 -15.67
N ILE A 97 3.94 -9.62 -14.61
CA ILE A 97 3.94 -11.03 -14.24
C ILE A 97 2.65 -11.67 -14.79
N GLU A 98 2.81 -12.59 -15.73
CA GLU A 98 1.68 -13.25 -16.40
C GLU A 98 0.80 -14.04 -15.41
N GLY A 99 -0.50 -13.98 -15.60
CA GLY A 99 -1.50 -14.71 -14.78
C GLY A 99 -1.70 -14.19 -13.36
N TYR A 100 -0.79 -13.36 -12.86
CA TYR A 100 -0.87 -12.82 -11.49
C TYR A 100 -1.26 -11.34 -11.46
N ARG A 101 -0.69 -10.53 -12.34
CA ARG A 101 -0.76 -9.07 -12.19
C ARG A 101 -2.12 -8.48 -12.55
N ALA A 102 -2.74 -8.92 -13.65
CA ALA A 102 -4.04 -8.40 -14.06
C ALA A 102 -5.11 -8.54 -12.96
N PRO A 103 -5.35 -9.73 -12.36
CA PRO A 103 -6.30 -9.87 -11.27
C PRO A 103 -5.99 -8.99 -10.05
N SER A 104 -4.71 -8.77 -9.74
CA SER A 104 -4.33 -7.94 -8.59
C SER A 104 -4.56 -6.44 -8.83
N VAL A 105 -4.39 -5.98 -10.07
CA VAL A 105 -4.73 -4.60 -10.47
C VAL A 105 -6.25 -4.40 -10.44
N ASP A 106 -7.03 -5.37 -10.91
CA ASP A 106 -8.50 -5.32 -10.86
C ASP A 106 -9.01 -5.23 -9.40
N CYS A 107 -8.41 -6.00 -8.49
CA CYS A 107 -8.72 -5.87 -7.06
C CYS A 107 -8.36 -4.48 -6.49
N ALA A 108 -7.23 -3.91 -6.91
CA ALA A 108 -6.83 -2.56 -6.50
C ALA A 108 -7.81 -1.51 -7.06
N GLN A 109 -8.24 -1.65 -8.31
CA GLN A 109 -9.23 -0.77 -8.93
C GLN A 109 -10.56 -0.85 -8.19
N SER A 110 -11.07 -2.06 -7.93
CA SER A 110 -12.35 -2.27 -7.25
C SER A 110 -12.40 -1.56 -5.89
N ILE A 111 -11.36 -1.68 -5.06
CA ILE A 111 -11.35 -0.99 -3.76
C ILE A 111 -11.22 0.53 -3.92
N CYS A 112 -10.52 1.01 -4.93
CA CYS A 112 -10.42 2.44 -5.22
C CYS A 112 -11.76 3.02 -5.64
N ASP A 113 -12.52 2.30 -6.48
CA ASP A 113 -13.87 2.67 -6.90
C ASP A 113 -14.84 2.71 -5.70
N ASP A 114 -14.81 1.69 -4.84
CA ASP A 114 -15.63 1.63 -3.62
C ASP A 114 -15.34 2.80 -2.65
N LEU A 115 -14.11 3.26 -2.60
CA LEU A 115 -13.69 4.37 -1.74
C LEU A 115 -13.72 5.73 -2.45
N ASN A 116 -14.05 5.78 -3.73
CA ASN A 116 -13.96 6.96 -4.58
C ASN A 116 -12.57 7.63 -4.53
N ILE A 117 -11.53 6.81 -4.66
CA ILE A 117 -10.13 7.21 -4.69
C ILE A 117 -9.58 7.00 -6.09
N ARG A 118 -8.82 7.97 -6.62
CA ARG A 118 -8.15 7.84 -7.91
C ARG A 118 -7.03 6.81 -7.82
N LEU A 119 -6.98 5.89 -8.80
CA LEU A 119 -5.88 4.94 -8.97
C LEU A 119 -4.95 5.43 -10.09
N GLU A 120 -3.69 5.65 -9.77
CA GLU A 120 -2.61 5.88 -10.72
C GLU A 120 -1.88 4.57 -10.98
N ARG A 121 -1.49 4.33 -12.24
CA ARG A 121 -0.79 3.12 -12.65
C ARG A 121 0.45 3.47 -13.45
N VAL A 122 1.53 2.76 -13.18
CA VAL A 122 2.76 2.77 -13.99
C VAL A 122 3.19 1.32 -14.21
N SER A 123 3.64 1.00 -15.41
CA SER A 123 4.25 -0.29 -15.74
C SER A 123 5.78 -0.17 -15.78
N TYR A 124 6.47 -1.30 -15.71
CA TYR A 124 7.91 -1.32 -15.87
C TYR A 124 8.37 -0.79 -17.25
N PRO A 125 7.72 -1.14 -18.39
CA PRO A 125 8.05 -0.53 -19.69
C PRO A 125 7.90 0.98 -19.74
N ASP A 126 6.94 1.58 -19.02
CA ASP A 126 6.79 3.04 -18.95
C ASP A 126 8.04 3.73 -18.38
N LEU A 127 8.82 2.99 -17.59
CA LEU A 127 10.06 3.42 -16.96
C LEU A 127 11.31 2.88 -17.65
N SER A 128 11.16 2.30 -18.83
CA SER A 128 12.23 1.65 -19.60
C SER A 128 12.87 0.44 -18.87
N PHE A 129 12.13 -0.22 -18.00
CA PHE A 129 12.53 -1.48 -17.39
C PHE A 129 11.92 -2.67 -18.12
N PRO A 130 12.62 -3.83 -18.15
CA PRO A 130 12.05 -5.06 -18.68
C PRO A 130 10.90 -5.52 -17.77
N MET A 131 9.91 -6.19 -18.38
CA MET A 131 8.91 -6.95 -17.62
C MET A 131 9.59 -8.02 -16.76
N MET A 132 9.00 -8.38 -15.61
CA MET A 132 9.62 -9.37 -14.71
C MET A 132 9.82 -10.73 -15.36
N ASP A 133 8.88 -11.18 -16.20
CA ASP A 133 9.00 -12.45 -16.88
C ASP A 133 10.15 -12.46 -17.90
N ASP A 134 10.36 -11.35 -18.61
CA ASP A 134 11.50 -11.16 -19.51
C ASP A 134 12.83 -11.11 -18.75
N LEU A 135 12.84 -10.39 -17.62
CA LEU A 135 14.01 -10.32 -16.76
C LEU A 135 14.41 -11.70 -16.24
N VAL A 136 13.45 -12.47 -15.70
CA VAL A 136 13.71 -13.81 -15.16
C VAL A 136 14.29 -14.72 -16.26
N SER A 137 13.77 -14.61 -17.47
CA SER A 137 14.21 -15.42 -18.63
C SER A 137 15.62 -15.03 -19.08
N SER A 138 16.03 -13.78 -18.93
CA SER A 138 17.33 -13.27 -19.37
C SER A 138 18.43 -13.31 -18.30
N LEU A 139 18.09 -13.41 -17.02
CA LEU A 139 19.04 -13.39 -15.90
C LEU A 139 20.20 -14.39 -16.02
N PRO A 140 20.01 -15.66 -16.43
CA PRO A 140 21.12 -16.59 -16.59
C PRO A 140 22.18 -16.09 -17.56
N GLN A 141 21.76 -15.55 -18.73
CA GLN A 141 22.67 -15.03 -19.77
C GLN A 141 23.37 -13.75 -19.35
N VAL A 142 22.66 -12.87 -18.64
CA VAL A 142 23.23 -11.62 -18.10
C VAL A 142 24.21 -11.91 -16.98
N GLY A 143 23.95 -12.91 -16.13
CA GLY A 143 24.86 -13.33 -15.08
C GLY A 143 26.17 -13.93 -15.59
N GLU A 144 26.15 -14.61 -16.74
CA GLU A 144 27.38 -15.10 -17.38
C GLU A 144 28.28 -13.99 -17.91
N SER A 145 27.68 -12.85 -18.31
CA SER A 145 28.39 -11.69 -18.90
C SER A 145 28.71 -10.59 -17.90
N ASN A 146 28.11 -10.61 -16.69
CA ASN A 146 28.27 -9.57 -15.69
C ASN A 146 28.34 -10.16 -14.28
N GLU A 147 29.54 -10.12 -13.67
CA GLU A 147 29.80 -10.66 -12.34
C GLU A 147 28.97 -9.98 -11.24
N GLU A 148 28.61 -8.71 -11.37
CA GLU A 148 27.80 -7.97 -10.40
C GLU A 148 26.35 -8.48 -10.32
N VAL A 149 25.86 -9.04 -11.42
CA VAL A 149 24.49 -9.56 -11.55
C VAL A 149 24.44 -11.06 -11.28
N ASN A 150 25.60 -11.73 -11.38
CA ASN A 150 25.71 -13.18 -11.19
C ASN A 150 25.21 -13.59 -9.80
N GLY A 151 24.22 -14.49 -9.79
CA GLY A 151 23.60 -14.99 -8.55
C GLY A 151 22.59 -14.02 -7.90
N MET A 152 22.31 -12.87 -8.48
CA MET A 152 21.24 -12.00 -7.98
C MET A 152 19.86 -12.63 -8.20
N MET A 153 19.02 -12.53 -7.17
CA MET A 153 17.65 -13.04 -7.23
C MET A 153 16.73 -12.04 -7.97
N PRO A 154 15.77 -12.52 -8.77
CA PRO A 154 14.78 -11.64 -9.44
C PRO A 154 14.11 -10.65 -8.50
N CYS A 155 13.84 -11.06 -7.24
CA CYS A 155 13.23 -10.21 -6.22
C CYS A 155 14.04 -8.93 -5.90
N SER A 156 15.37 -8.97 -6.08
CA SER A 156 16.23 -7.79 -5.86
C SER A 156 15.93 -6.70 -6.88
N PHE A 157 15.82 -7.06 -8.15
CA PHE A 157 15.45 -6.15 -9.23
C PHE A 157 14.02 -5.65 -9.08
N CYS A 158 13.07 -6.56 -8.83
CA CYS A 158 11.66 -6.22 -8.62
C CYS A 158 11.50 -5.19 -7.49
N GLY A 159 12.22 -5.37 -6.39
CA GLY A 159 12.18 -4.44 -5.25
C GLY A 159 12.70 -3.03 -5.59
N VAL A 160 13.70 -2.93 -6.46
CA VAL A 160 14.25 -1.63 -6.93
C VAL A 160 13.28 -0.98 -7.91
N PHE A 161 12.88 -1.69 -8.97
CA PHE A 161 12.01 -1.18 -10.02
C PHE A 161 10.65 -0.72 -9.47
N ARG A 162 10.08 -1.49 -8.54
CA ARG A 162 8.82 -1.11 -7.88
C ARG A 162 8.95 0.19 -7.10
N ARG A 163 10.06 0.39 -6.36
CA ARG A 163 10.30 1.65 -5.65
C ARG A 163 10.46 2.83 -6.61
N GLN A 164 11.14 2.64 -7.72
CA GLN A 164 11.27 3.69 -8.75
C GLN A 164 9.91 4.00 -9.38
N GLY A 165 9.09 2.97 -9.66
CA GLY A 165 7.72 3.16 -10.14
C GLY A 165 6.85 3.96 -9.17
N LEU A 166 6.92 3.65 -7.87
CA LEU A 166 6.19 4.40 -6.86
C LEU A 166 6.70 5.84 -6.71
N ASN A 167 8.01 6.09 -6.85
CA ASN A 167 8.56 7.43 -6.84
C ASN A 167 8.08 8.24 -8.05
N ALA A 168 8.08 7.65 -9.24
CA ALA A 168 7.57 8.30 -10.46
C ALA A 168 6.08 8.67 -10.34
N LEU A 169 5.27 7.84 -9.67
CA LEU A 169 3.87 8.17 -9.39
C LEU A 169 3.69 9.25 -8.32
N ALA A 170 4.70 9.50 -7.49
CA ALA A 170 4.65 10.48 -6.40
C ALA A 170 5.07 11.89 -6.81
N GLU A 171 5.72 12.05 -7.96
CA GLU A 171 6.14 13.33 -8.56
C GLU A 171 4.97 14.03 -9.27
#